data_71fed84f7f48849dc0f972a1c8c89aeb
#
_entry.id   71fed84f7f48849dc0f972a1c8c89aeb
#
_cell.length_a   1.000
_cell.length_b   1.000
_cell.length_c   1.000
_cell.angle_alpha   90.00
_cell.angle_beta   90.00
_cell.angle_gamma   90.00
#
_symmetry.space_group_name_H-M   'P 1'
#
loop_
_entity.id
_entity.type
_entity.pdbx_description
1 polymer ?
#
loop_
_entity_poly.entity_id
_entity_poly.type
_entity_poly.pdbx_seq_one_letter_code
_entity_poly.pdbx_strand_id
1 'polypeptide(L)'
;PLAVLEELKTETNFRGVPAVQEALQDGWVVSREVQNKPLVKSLSVELNQGESEAIALATDLGVKIIVMDERLGRDRARNLGLQTIGVLGVLLTAKKHGRIASLKDSMTALRNEIGFFISDELYQQILKQAGERS
;
A
#
# COMPACT_ATOMS: atom_id res chain seq x y z
N PRO A 1 9.13 5.32 2.81
CA PRO A 1 9.90 6.57 2.99
C PRO A 1 9.51 7.27 4.29
N LEU A 2 10.31 8.27 4.67
CA LEU A 2 10.08 9.01 5.92
C LEU A 2 8.71 9.71 5.96
N ALA A 3 8.25 10.26 4.85
CA ALA A 3 6.96 10.96 4.80
C ALA A 3 5.80 10.02 5.16
N VAL A 4 5.83 8.78 4.68
CA VAL A 4 4.79 7.79 5.01
C VAL A 4 4.84 7.46 6.52
N LEU A 5 6.03 7.29 7.06
CA LEU A 5 6.20 7.03 8.50
C LEU A 5 5.69 8.20 9.34
N GLU A 6 5.94 9.44 8.90
CA GLU A 6 5.44 10.65 9.55
C GLU A 6 3.91 10.71 9.53
N GLU A 7 3.28 10.37 8.40
CA GLU A 7 1.81 10.29 8.30
C GLU A 7 1.24 9.30 9.32
N LEU A 8 1.87 8.13 9.45
CA LEU A 8 1.43 7.10 10.40
C LEU A 8 1.59 7.57 11.85
N LYS A 9 2.63 8.33 12.16
CA LYS A 9 2.86 8.84 13.52
C LYS A 9 1.86 9.92 13.91
N THR A 10 1.35 10.71 12.97
CA THR A 10 0.35 11.75 13.25
C THR A 10 -1.04 11.16 13.47
N GLU A 11 -1.30 9.98 12.94
CA GLU A 11 -2.56 9.24 13.14
C GLU A 11 -2.51 8.43 14.44
N THR A 12 -2.52 9.13 15.57
CA THR A 12 -2.33 8.50 16.89
C THR A 12 -3.36 7.43 17.25
N ASN A 13 -4.54 7.47 16.62
CA ASN A 13 -5.61 6.50 16.83
C ASN A 13 -5.62 5.36 15.81
N PHE A 14 -4.65 5.32 14.89
CA PHE A 14 -4.60 4.28 13.89
C PHE A 14 -4.18 2.94 14.50
N ARG A 15 -5.05 1.93 14.39
CA ARG A 15 -4.85 0.61 15.00
C ARG A 15 -3.62 -0.13 14.49
N GLY A 16 -3.19 0.17 13.26
CA GLY A 16 -2.03 -0.46 12.63
C GLY A 16 -0.69 0.07 13.11
N VAL A 17 -0.63 1.20 13.83
CA VAL A 17 0.64 1.81 14.24
C VAL A 17 1.49 0.88 15.10
N PRO A 18 0.96 0.18 16.12
CA PRO A 18 1.78 -0.76 16.89
C PRO A 18 2.37 -1.89 16.03
N ALA A 19 1.60 -2.42 15.08
CA ALA A 19 2.07 -3.47 14.17
C ALA A 19 3.20 -2.95 13.26
N VAL A 20 3.10 -1.73 12.76
CA VAL A 20 4.14 -1.10 11.94
C VAL A 20 5.40 -0.86 12.78
N GLN A 21 5.27 -0.38 14.01
CA GLN A 21 6.40 -0.17 14.92
C GLN A 21 7.12 -1.48 15.22
N GLU A 22 6.38 -2.54 15.50
CA GLU A 22 6.94 -3.88 15.71
C GLU A 22 7.68 -4.37 14.47
N ALA A 23 7.11 -4.20 13.29
CA ALA A 23 7.73 -4.59 12.02
C ALA A 23 9.06 -3.85 11.79
N LEU A 24 9.11 -2.56 12.14
CA LEU A 24 10.35 -1.76 12.06
C LEU A 24 11.40 -2.26 13.05
N GLN A 25 11.00 -2.58 14.29
CA GLN A 25 11.90 -3.13 15.30
C GLN A 25 12.45 -4.50 14.89
N ASP A 26 11.60 -5.36 14.31
CA ASP A 26 11.98 -6.69 13.85
C ASP A 26 12.80 -6.66 12.56
N GLY A 27 12.83 -5.53 11.88
CA GLY A 27 13.69 -5.30 10.71
C GLY A 27 13.17 -5.83 9.39
N TRP A 28 11.94 -6.36 9.33
CA TRP A 28 11.36 -6.78 8.04
C TRP A 28 10.66 -5.63 7.30
N VAL A 29 10.38 -4.53 7.98
CA VAL A 29 10.04 -3.25 7.37
C VAL A 29 11.15 -2.27 7.67
N VAL A 30 11.65 -1.60 6.65
CA VAL A 30 12.78 -0.68 6.78
C VAL A 30 12.39 0.68 6.26
N SER A 31 12.69 1.72 7.05
CA SER A 31 12.52 3.09 6.62
C SER A 31 13.80 3.57 5.93
N ARG A 32 13.65 4.22 4.78
CA ARG A 32 14.76 4.77 4.01
C ARG A 32 14.49 6.21 3.63
N GLU A 33 15.53 7.01 3.59
CA GLU A 33 15.47 8.37 3.11
C GLU A 33 15.60 8.40 1.58
N VAL A 34 14.80 9.26 0.94
CA VAL A 34 14.85 9.46 -0.51
C VAL A 34 16.06 10.31 -0.88
N GLN A 35 16.83 9.88 -1.87
CA GLN A 35 17.97 10.62 -2.37
C GLN A 35 17.60 11.61 -3.49
N ASN A 36 16.70 11.19 -4.40
CA ASN A 36 16.29 12.02 -5.54
C ASN A 36 15.24 13.05 -5.13
N LYS A 37 15.68 14.11 -4.47
CA LYS A 37 14.81 15.21 -4.03
C LYS A 37 14.14 15.96 -5.18
N PRO A 38 14.81 16.23 -6.31
CA PRO A 38 14.15 16.85 -7.47
C PRO A 38 12.95 16.05 -7.98
N LEU A 39 13.04 14.72 -8.01
CA LEU A 39 11.90 13.87 -8.42
C LEU A 39 10.73 13.99 -7.44
N VAL A 40 11.00 13.99 -6.13
CA VAL A 40 9.97 14.22 -5.12
C VAL A 40 9.25 15.54 -5.36
N LYS A 41 10.01 16.61 -5.60
CA LYS A 41 9.46 17.92 -5.85
C LYS A 41 8.57 17.95 -7.09
N SER A 42 9.01 17.31 -8.16
CA SER A 42 8.24 17.18 -9.41
C SER A 42 6.93 16.42 -9.19
N LEU A 43 6.98 15.30 -8.51
CA LEU A 43 5.80 14.47 -8.22
C LEU A 43 4.83 15.16 -7.28
N SER A 44 5.33 15.99 -6.36
CA SER A 44 4.52 16.69 -5.35
C SER A 44 3.63 17.79 -5.95
N VAL A 45 3.77 18.10 -7.22
CA VAL A 45 2.85 19.02 -7.92
C VAL A 45 1.44 18.41 -7.99
N GLU A 46 1.34 17.10 -8.16
CA GLU A 46 0.05 16.40 -8.32
C GLU A 46 -0.25 15.40 -7.20
N LEU A 47 0.78 14.85 -6.53
CA LEU A 47 0.65 13.83 -5.51
C LEU A 47 0.97 14.41 -4.13
N ASN A 48 0.49 13.75 -3.08
CA ASN A 48 0.89 14.12 -1.73
C ASN A 48 2.35 13.73 -1.47
N GLN A 49 2.89 14.19 -0.33
CA GLN A 49 4.30 13.98 0.01
C GLN A 49 4.65 12.49 0.18
N GLY A 50 3.77 11.72 0.82
CA GLY A 50 3.99 10.28 1.04
C GLY A 50 4.08 9.51 -0.27
N GLU A 51 3.14 9.72 -1.18
CA GLU A 51 3.12 9.08 -2.49
C GLU A 51 4.33 9.48 -3.33
N SER A 52 4.67 10.77 -3.32
CA SER A 52 5.82 11.30 -4.06
C SER A 52 7.13 10.67 -3.59
N GLU A 53 7.32 10.61 -2.28
CA GLU A 53 8.52 9.97 -1.71
C GLU A 53 8.55 8.47 -1.95
N ALA A 54 7.41 7.80 -1.88
CA ALA A 54 7.34 6.36 -2.14
C ALA A 54 7.80 6.03 -3.56
N ILE A 55 7.31 6.78 -4.55
CA ILE A 55 7.71 6.58 -5.95
C ILE A 55 9.20 6.89 -6.16
N ALA A 56 9.67 8.00 -5.61
CA ALA A 56 11.07 8.39 -5.73
C ALA A 56 12.00 7.37 -5.05
N LEU A 57 11.60 6.86 -3.88
CA LEU A 57 12.38 5.85 -3.16
C LEU A 57 12.45 4.54 -3.95
N ALA A 58 11.35 4.10 -4.54
CA ALA A 58 11.34 2.91 -5.38
C ALA A 58 12.32 3.06 -6.56
N THR A 59 12.34 4.24 -7.15
CA THR A 59 13.29 4.56 -8.23
C THR A 59 14.74 4.55 -7.74
N ASP A 60 15.02 5.16 -6.59
CA ASP A 60 16.36 5.16 -6.00
C ASP A 60 16.88 3.75 -5.72
N LEU A 61 16.01 2.88 -5.19
CA LEU A 61 16.37 1.53 -4.79
C LEU A 61 16.37 0.54 -5.97
N GLY A 62 15.87 0.95 -7.13
CA GLY A 62 15.76 0.06 -8.28
C GLY A 62 14.74 -1.06 -8.09
N VAL A 63 13.80 -0.92 -7.17
CA VAL A 63 12.72 -1.91 -7.00
C VAL A 63 11.69 -1.71 -8.10
N LYS A 64 10.98 -2.80 -8.44
CA LYS A 64 10.06 -2.79 -9.57
C LYS A 64 8.60 -2.67 -9.16
N ILE A 65 8.26 -2.98 -7.91
CA ILE A 65 6.88 -3.03 -7.42
C ILE A 65 6.70 -2.02 -6.29
N ILE A 66 5.62 -1.26 -6.35
CA ILE A 66 5.22 -0.33 -5.30
C ILE A 66 3.77 -0.62 -4.91
N VAL A 67 3.49 -0.57 -3.61
CA VAL A 67 2.13 -0.65 -3.10
C VAL A 67 1.52 0.74 -3.14
N MET A 68 0.46 0.89 -3.92
CA MET A 68 -0.17 2.19 -4.15
C MET A 68 -1.64 1.97 -4.49
N ASP A 69 -2.55 2.56 -3.71
CA ASP A 69 -3.99 2.45 -3.96
C ASP A 69 -4.56 3.61 -4.78
N GLU A 70 -4.00 4.80 -4.62
CA GLU A 70 -4.49 5.98 -5.31
C GLU A 70 -4.23 5.91 -6.81
N ARG A 71 -5.28 6.21 -7.61
CA ARG A 71 -5.23 6.10 -9.06
C ARG A 71 -4.14 6.96 -9.68
N LEU A 72 -4.06 8.23 -9.28
CA LEU A 72 -3.08 9.15 -9.84
C LEU A 72 -1.65 8.71 -9.49
N GLY A 73 -1.44 8.27 -8.25
CA GLY A 73 -0.16 7.72 -7.83
C GLY A 73 0.24 6.49 -8.63
N ARG A 74 -0.70 5.59 -8.89
CA ARG A 74 -0.48 4.42 -9.75
C ARG A 74 -0.07 4.81 -11.16
N ASP A 75 -0.78 5.77 -11.75
CA ASP A 75 -0.49 6.22 -13.11
C ASP A 75 0.91 6.83 -13.19
N ARG A 76 1.30 7.65 -12.22
CA ARG A 76 2.64 8.25 -12.17
C ARG A 76 3.73 7.20 -11.97
N ALA A 77 3.49 6.24 -11.08
CA ALA A 77 4.43 5.13 -10.86
C ALA A 77 4.64 4.30 -12.12
N ARG A 78 3.55 3.97 -12.82
CA ARG A 78 3.62 3.21 -14.08
C ARG A 78 4.37 3.99 -15.17
N ASN A 79 4.19 5.29 -15.25
CA ASN A 79 4.90 6.13 -16.20
C ASN A 79 6.41 6.11 -15.98
N LEU A 80 6.86 5.82 -14.76
CA LEU A 80 8.27 5.66 -14.42
C LEU A 80 8.75 4.21 -14.48
N GLY A 81 7.94 3.32 -15.03
CA GLY A 81 8.31 1.92 -15.23
C GLY A 81 8.08 1.02 -14.01
N LEU A 82 7.37 1.52 -13.00
CA LEU A 82 7.06 0.72 -11.80
C LEU A 82 5.78 -0.09 -12.02
N GLN A 83 5.74 -1.27 -11.44
CA GLN A 83 4.51 -2.05 -11.29
C GLN A 83 3.81 -1.63 -10.01
N THR A 84 2.49 -1.56 -10.04
CA THR A 84 1.71 -1.17 -8.86
C THR A 84 0.82 -2.30 -8.39
N ILE A 85 0.66 -2.39 -7.08
CA ILE A 85 -0.28 -3.32 -6.44
C ILE A 85 -1.03 -2.54 -5.35
N GLY A 86 -2.35 -2.70 -5.30
CA GLY A 86 -3.17 -2.10 -4.23
C GLY A 86 -3.32 -3.06 -3.05
N VAL A 87 -3.97 -2.58 -1.98
CA VAL A 87 -4.17 -3.38 -0.76
C VAL A 87 -4.92 -4.68 -1.04
N LEU A 88 -5.93 -4.65 -1.92
CA LEU A 88 -6.70 -5.85 -2.27
C LEU A 88 -5.83 -6.87 -3.01
N GLY A 89 -4.92 -6.41 -3.87
CA GLY A 89 -3.96 -7.28 -4.53
C GLY A 89 -2.98 -7.93 -3.56
N VAL A 90 -2.54 -7.18 -2.56
CA VAL A 90 -1.69 -7.72 -1.48
C VAL A 90 -2.43 -8.82 -0.72
N LEU A 91 -3.69 -8.58 -0.35
CA LEU A 91 -4.50 -9.57 0.37
C LEU A 91 -4.76 -10.83 -0.48
N LEU A 92 -5.06 -10.64 -1.76
CA LEU A 92 -5.27 -11.77 -2.67
C LEU A 92 -4.00 -12.62 -2.81
N THR A 93 -2.86 -11.98 -2.94
CA THR A 93 -1.56 -12.66 -2.98
C THR A 93 -1.30 -13.42 -1.68
N ALA A 94 -1.57 -12.79 -0.54
CA ALA A 94 -1.43 -13.43 0.77
C ALA A 94 -2.31 -14.67 0.89
N LYS A 95 -3.55 -14.60 0.39
CA LYS A 95 -4.47 -15.76 0.38
C LYS A 95 -3.90 -16.89 -0.48
N LYS A 96 -3.43 -16.58 -1.68
CA LYS A 96 -2.86 -17.58 -2.59
C LYS A 96 -1.62 -18.26 -2.03
N HIS A 97 -0.85 -17.57 -1.20
CA HIS A 97 0.33 -18.11 -0.53
C HIS A 97 0.04 -18.72 0.85
N GLY A 98 -1.23 -18.85 1.21
CA GLY A 98 -1.62 -19.46 2.49
C GLY A 98 -1.30 -18.62 3.73
N ARG A 99 -1.05 -17.32 3.55
CA ARG A 99 -0.69 -16.42 4.66
C ARG A 99 -1.90 -15.93 5.44
N ILE A 100 -3.06 -15.90 4.80
CA ILE A 100 -4.35 -15.61 5.45
C ILE A 100 -5.34 -16.72 5.11
N ALA A 101 -6.21 -17.05 6.06
CA ALA A 101 -7.17 -18.12 5.89
C ALA A 101 -8.41 -17.68 5.12
N SER A 102 -8.89 -16.46 5.38
CA SER A 102 -10.12 -15.92 4.80
C SER A 102 -9.89 -14.52 4.25
N LEU A 103 -9.91 -14.39 2.95
CA LEU A 103 -9.87 -13.09 2.29
C LEU A 103 -11.17 -12.32 2.52
N LYS A 104 -12.30 -13.04 2.57
CA LYS A 104 -13.60 -12.46 2.88
C LYS A 104 -13.60 -11.71 4.20
N ASP A 105 -13.06 -12.31 5.25
CA ASP A 105 -12.99 -11.69 6.57
C ASP A 105 -12.12 -10.43 6.53
N SER A 106 -10.98 -10.48 5.84
CA SER A 106 -10.10 -9.32 5.69
C SER A 106 -10.78 -8.17 4.94
N MET A 107 -11.48 -8.46 3.86
CA MET A 107 -12.19 -7.43 3.09
C MET A 107 -13.37 -6.86 3.88
N THR A 108 -14.08 -7.70 4.63
CA THR A 108 -15.18 -7.26 5.49
C THR A 108 -14.66 -6.31 6.58
N ALA A 109 -13.52 -6.64 7.19
CA ALA A 109 -12.87 -5.78 8.17
C ALA A 109 -12.48 -4.42 7.56
N LEU A 110 -11.91 -4.42 6.35
CA LEU A 110 -11.57 -3.17 5.66
C LEU A 110 -12.79 -2.29 5.44
N ARG A 111 -13.92 -2.87 5.02
CA ARG A 111 -15.16 -2.12 4.80
C ARG A 111 -15.73 -1.56 6.10
N ASN A 112 -15.83 -2.40 7.13
CA ASN A 112 -16.60 -2.10 8.32
C ASN A 112 -15.81 -1.34 9.38
N GLU A 113 -14.51 -1.62 9.51
CA GLU A 113 -13.68 -1.02 10.56
C GLU A 113 -13.01 0.28 10.15
N ILE A 114 -12.59 0.39 8.89
CA ILE A 114 -11.89 1.58 8.41
C ILE A 114 -12.58 2.27 7.24
N GLY A 115 -13.74 1.77 6.82
CA GLY A 115 -14.51 2.41 5.75
C GLY A 115 -13.85 2.35 4.38
N PHE A 116 -13.00 1.36 4.12
CA PHE A 116 -12.37 1.21 2.82
C PHE A 116 -13.41 0.84 1.77
N PHE A 117 -13.50 1.64 0.71
CA PHE A 117 -14.50 1.42 -0.32
C PHE A 117 -14.12 0.24 -1.21
N ILE A 118 -15.03 -0.75 -1.28
CA ILE A 118 -14.93 -1.87 -2.21
C ILE A 118 -16.32 -2.03 -2.83
N SER A 119 -16.43 -1.89 -4.16
CA SER A 119 -17.70 -2.11 -4.83
C SER A 119 -18.12 -3.58 -4.70
N ASP A 120 -19.42 -3.85 -4.74
CA ASP A 120 -19.92 -5.23 -4.64
C ASP A 120 -19.38 -6.11 -5.78
N GLU A 121 -19.28 -5.56 -6.98
CA GLU A 121 -18.73 -6.28 -8.13
C GLU A 121 -17.27 -6.67 -7.91
N LEU A 122 -16.44 -5.73 -7.45
CA LEU A 122 -15.03 -6.00 -7.16
C LEU A 122 -14.89 -7.00 -6.02
N TYR A 123 -15.70 -6.87 -4.97
CA TYR A 123 -15.72 -7.77 -3.84
C TYR A 123 -15.96 -9.21 -4.29
N GLN A 124 -17.00 -9.43 -5.09
CA GLN A 124 -17.33 -10.77 -5.61
C GLN A 124 -16.24 -11.32 -6.54
N GLN A 125 -15.70 -10.46 -7.39
CA GLN A 125 -14.63 -10.84 -8.30
C GLN A 125 -13.38 -11.31 -7.55
N ILE A 126 -12.99 -10.60 -6.51
CA ILE A 126 -11.82 -10.96 -5.71
C ILE A 126 -12.05 -12.26 -4.94
N LEU A 127 -13.24 -12.46 -4.36
CA LEU A 127 -13.59 -13.71 -3.70
C LEU A 127 -13.48 -14.90 -4.67
N LYS A 128 -13.98 -14.71 -5.88
CA LYS A 128 -13.89 -15.75 -6.92
C LYS A 128 -12.45 -16.09 -7.26
N GLN A 129 -11.60 -15.08 -7.42
CA GLN A 129 -10.18 -15.28 -7.70
C GLN A 129 -9.46 -15.99 -6.56
N ALA A 130 -9.90 -15.77 -5.33
CA ALA A 130 -9.35 -16.41 -4.14
C ALA A 130 -9.89 -17.83 -3.90
N GLY A 131 -10.86 -18.26 -4.70
CA GLY A 131 -11.53 -19.55 -4.49
C GLY A 131 -12.50 -19.55 -3.32
N GLU A 132 -12.99 -18.36 -2.91
CA GLU A 132 -13.95 -18.22 -1.80
C GLU A 132 -15.34 -17.89 -2.32
N ARG A 133 -16.34 -18.24 -1.53
CA ARG A 133 -17.74 -17.92 -1.81
C ARG A 133 -18.20 -16.73 -0.99
N SER A 134 -19.11 -15.95 -1.57
CA SER A 134 -19.73 -14.80 -0.89
C SER A 134 -20.65 -15.22 0.26
#